data_d3c97c5241ad0dc82436e70d43a84cbf
#
_entry.id   d3c97c5241ad0dc82436e70d43a84cbf
#
_cell.length_a   1.000
_cell.length_b   1.000
_cell.length_c   1.000
_cell.angle_alpha   90.00
_cell.angle_beta   90.00
_cell.angle_gamma   90.00
#
_symmetry.space_group_name_H-M   'P 1'
#
loop_
_entity.id
_entity.type
_entity.pdbx_description
1 polymer ?
#
loop_
_entity_poly.entity_id
_entity_poly.type
_entity_poly.pdbx_seq_one_letter_code
_entity_poly.pdbx_strand_id
1 'polypeptide(L)'
;MRPSQLDPAIAARLKRDSAGLVAAVVQQYDSGEVLMLGWMDDEALHRTLTTGRATYWARSRRQYWVKGETSGNVQHVKSVALDCDGDAVLVKVDQLGGACHTGDRTCFDAGTVSP
;
A
#
# COMPACT_ATOMS: atom_id res chain seq x y z
N MET A 1 16.50 4.28 16.67
CA MET A 1 15.80 3.87 15.43
C MET A 1 16.45 4.56 14.24
N ARG A 2 16.70 3.81 13.21
CA ARG A 2 17.32 4.36 12.00
C ARG A 2 16.29 5.21 11.23
N PRO A 3 16.59 6.47 10.89
CA PRO A 3 15.67 7.29 10.11
C PRO A 3 15.47 6.69 8.71
N SER A 4 14.25 6.81 8.20
CA SER A 4 13.95 6.39 6.84
C SER A 4 14.62 7.33 5.84
N GLN A 5 14.93 6.79 4.66
CA GLN A 5 15.44 7.57 3.53
C GLN A 5 14.33 8.23 2.71
N LEU A 6 13.09 8.20 3.17
CA LEU A 6 11.98 8.87 2.49
C LEU A 6 12.31 10.35 2.30
N ASP A 7 11.99 10.87 1.11
CA ASP A 7 12.17 12.29 0.77
C ASP A 7 11.58 13.15 1.89
N PRO A 8 12.37 14.04 2.52
CA PRO A 8 11.88 14.89 3.61
C PRO A 8 10.67 15.75 3.23
N ALA A 9 10.58 16.18 1.97
CA ALA A 9 9.43 16.96 1.51
C ALA A 9 8.14 16.14 1.51
N ILE A 10 8.21 14.85 1.22
CA ILE A 10 7.08 13.93 1.31
C ILE A 10 6.79 13.62 2.79
N ALA A 11 7.82 13.30 3.55
CA ALA A 11 7.70 12.96 4.97
C ALA A 11 7.01 14.08 5.76
N ALA A 12 7.31 15.33 5.45
CA ALA A 12 6.72 16.48 6.11
C ALA A 12 5.22 16.63 5.87
N ARG A 13 4.70 16.01 4.81
CA ARG A 13 3.28 16.07 4.46
C ARG A 13 2.45 14.93 5.06
N LEU A 14 3.11 13.94 5.67
CA LEU A 14 2.43 12.78 6.22
C LEU A 14 1.88 13.07 7.62
N LYS A 15 0.65 12.65 7.84
CA LYS A 15 0.02 12.66 9.16
C LYS A 15 -0.11 11.21 9.62
N ARG A 16 0.85 10.76 10.38
CA ARG A 16 0.95 9.36 10.83
C ARG A 16 0.07 9.12 12.03
N ASP A 17 -0.39 7.88 12.20
CA ASP A 17 -1.08 7.47 13.42
C ASP A 17 -0.08 7.27 14.57
N SER A 18 -0.56 6.82 15.74
CA SER A 18 0.29 6.63 16.92
C SER A 18 1.34 5.53 16.73
N ALA A 19 1.16 4.66 15.73
CA ALA A 19 2.13 3.62 15.39
C ALA A 19 3.10 4.05 14.28
N GLY A 20 3.00 5.29 13.81
CA GLY A 20 3.85 5.80 12.73
C GLY A 20 3.40 5.38 11.34
N LEU A 21 2.13 5.01 11.18
CA LEU A 21 1.61 4.46 9.93
C LEU A 21 0.59 5.38 9.26
N VAL A 22 0.52 5.26 7.94
CA VAL A 22 -0.56 5.82 7.13
C VAL A 22 -1.28 4.68 6.40
N ALA A 23 -2.56 4.86 6.14
CA ALA A 23 -3.33 3.90 5.35
C ALA A 23 -2.93 4.01 3.87
N ALA A 24 -2.83 2.87 3.20
CA ALA A 24 -2.56 2.81 1.77
C ALA A 24 -3.76 2.16 1.07
N VAL A 25 -4.52 2.95 0.35
CA VAL A 25 -5.60 2.47 -0.50
C VAL A 25 -4.97 2.07 -1.84
N VAL A 26 -5.17 0.83 -2.24
CA VAL A 26 -4.54 0.28 -3.44
C VAL A 26 -5.60 0.05 -4.49
N GLN A 27 -5.39 0.63 -5.68
CA GLN A 27 -6.37 0.70 -6.75
C GLN A 27 -5.74 0.25 -8.06
N GLN A 28 -6.48 -0.53 -8.84
CA GLN A 28 -6.04 -0.88 -10.19
C GLN A 28 -6.05 0.38 -11.06
N TYR A 29 -4.95 0.65 -11.74
CA TYR A 29 -4.73 1.93 -12.42
C TYR A 29 -5.64 2.17 -13.63
N ASP A 30 -6.03 1.10 -14.33
CA ASP A 30 -6.78 1.21 -15.59
C ASP A 30 -8.29 1.02 -15.43
N SER A 31 -8.75 0.46 -14.32
CA SER A 31 -10.18 0.20 -14.07
C SER A 31 -10.76 1.04 -12.93
N GLY A 32 -9.92 1.52 -12.02
CA GLY A 32 -10.37 2.18 -10.79
C GLY A 32 -10.82 1.21 -9.71
N GLU A 33 -10.69 -0.08 -9.93
CA GLU A 33 -11.09 -1.09 -8.95
C GLU A 33 -10.24 -0.98 -7.68
N VAL A 34 -10.87 -0.91 -6.51
CA VAL A 34 -10.16 -0.90 -5.23
C VAL A 34 -9.77 -2.33 -4.88
N LEU A 35 -8.49 -2.58 -4.73
CA LEU A 35 -7.95 -3.94 -4.56
C LEU A 35 -7.80 -4.34 -3.10
N MET A 36 -7.26 -3.46 -2.28
CA MET A 36 -6.99 -3.73 -0.87
C MET A 36 -6.68 -2.44 -0.13
N LEU A 37 -6.59 -2.55 1.20
CA LEU A 37 -6.02 -1.52 2.05
C LEU A 37 -4.87 -2.13 2.82
N GLY A 38 -3.71 -1.49 2.79
CA GLY A 38 -2.54 -1.88 3.57
C GLY A 38 -2.05 -0.72 4.43
N TRP A 39 -0.93 -0.94 5.09
CA TRP A 39 -0.34 0.07 5.99
C TRP A 39 1.11 0.30 5.60
N MET A 40 1.54 1.55 5.70
CA MET A 40 2.91 1.93 5.37
C MET A 40 3.45 2.85 6.45
N ASP A 41 4.67 2.55 6.92
CA ASP A 41 5.48 3.55 7.61
C ASP A 41 6.31 4.31 6.56
N ASP A 42 7.17 5.23 7.00
CA ASP A 42 8.00 6.01 6.09
C ASP A 42 8.87 5.12 5.21
N GLU A 43 9.44 4.06 5.76
CA GLU A 43 10.33 3.17 5.02
C GLU A 43 9.55 2.35 3.97
N ALA A 44 8.36 1.86 4.29
CA ALA A 44 7.52 1.14 3.33
C ALA A 44 7.14 2.04 2.16
N LEU A 45 6.78 3.29 2.43
CA LEU A 45 6.48 4.26 1.39
C LEU A 45 7.72 4.56 0.53
N HIS A 46 8.88 4.74 1.17
CA HIS A 46 10.13 4.95 0.45
C HIS A 46 10.44 3.78 -0.51
N ARG A 47 10.31 2.56 -0.03
CA ARG A 47 10.55 1.36 -0.87
C ARG A 47 9.55 1.25 -2.01
N THR A 48 8.28 1.57 -1.75
CA THR A 48 7.25 1.58 -2.79
C THR A 48 7.60 2.58 -3.89
N LEU A 49 8.04 3.78 -3.51
CA LEU A 49 8.40 4.83 -4.46
C LEU A 49 9.67 4.51 -5.24
N THR A 50 10.66 3.89 -4.61
CA THR A 50 11.98 3.69 -5.23
C THR A 50 12.09 2.38 -5.99
N THR A 51 11.38 1.34 -5.57
CA THR A 51 11.43 0.02 -6.23
C THR A 51 10.36 -0.16 -7.29
N GLY A 52 9.28 0.62 -7.23
CA GLY A 52 8.13 0.42 -8.10
C GLY A 52 7.30 -0.81 -7.74
N ARG A 53 7.56 -1.43 -6.60
CA ARG A 53 6.83 -2.60 -6.09
C ARG A 53 6.15 -2.20 -4.79
N ALA A 54 4.83 -2.40 -4.69
CA ALA A 54 4.08 -2.03 -3.49
C ALA A 54 4.59 -2.80 -2.28
N THR A 55 5.03 -2.06 -1.27
CA THR A 55 5.66 -2.58 -0.06
C THR A 55 4.89 -2.04 1.14
N TYR A 56 4.59 -2.91 2.09
CA TYR A 56 3.73 -2.59 3.23
C TYR A 56 4.41 -2.95 4.54
N TRP A 57 3.86 -2.41 5.63
CA TRP A 57 4.19 -2.82 6.99
C TRP A 57 3.10 -3.75 7.51
N ALA A 58 3.49 -4.98 7.87
CA ALA A 58 2.56 -5.95 8.47
C ALA A 58 2.50 -5.68 9.98
N ARG A 59 1.36 -5.14 10.44
CA ARG A 59 1.19 -4.75 11.86
C ARG A 59 1.26 -5.95 12.80
N SER A 60 0.69 -7.08 12.41
CA SER A 60 0.66 -8.28 13.25
C SER A 60 2.01 -8.98 13.33
N ARG A 61 2.77 -9.00 12.23
CA ARG A 61 4.07 -9.67 12.17
C ARG A 61 5.23 -8.74 12.44
N ARG A 62 4.97 -7.41 12.47
CA ARG A 62 5.96 -6.36 12.70
C ARG A 62 7.14 -6.47 11.74
N GLN A 63 6.84 -6.60 10.46
CA GLN A 63 7.85 -6.70 9.41
C GLN A 63 7.33 -6.10 8.11
N TYR A 64 8.26 -5.74 7.23
CA TYR A 64 7.93 -5.31 5.88
C TYR A 64 7.57 -6.51 5.01
N TRP A 65 6.68 -6.30 4.05
CA TRP A 65 6.41 -7.30 3.03
C TRP A 65 6.15 -6.64 1.69
N VAL A 66 6.69 -7.25 0.64
CA VAL A 66 6.49 -6.80 -0.74
C VAL A 66 5.36 -7.64 -1.31
N LYS A 67 4.31 -6.97 -1.81
CA LYS A 67 3.16 -7.68 -2.35
C LYS A 67 3.60 -8.56 -3.53
N GLY A 68 3.30 -9.86 -3.44
CA GLY A 68 3.61 -10.83 -4.49
C GLY A 68 5.02 -11.37 -4.49
N GLU A 69 5.85 -11.04 -3.49
CA GLU A 69 7.24 -11.50 -3.43
C GLU A 69 7.34 -13.03 -3.46
N THR A 70 6.40 -13.71 -2.79
CA THR A 70 6.35 -15.18 -2.75
C THR A 70 5.33 -15.75 -3.73
N SER A 71 4.13 -15.14 -3.81
CA SER A 71 3.03 -15.67 -4.62
C SER A 71 3.13 -15.33 -6.10
N GLY A 72 3.92 -14.34 -6.48
CA GLY A 72 3.97 -13.81 -7.84
C GLY A 72 2.86 -12.80 -8.16
N ASN A 73 1.92 -12.58 -7.25
CA ASN A 73 0.81 -11.63 -7.44
C ASN A 73 1.27 -10.21 -7.09
N VAL A 74 2.23 -9.72 -7.85
CA VAL A 74 2.89 -8.43 -7.59
C VAL A 74 2.00 -7.26 -7.95
N GLN A 75 2.29 -6.12 -7.35
CA GLN A 75 1.65 -4.85 -7.66
C GLN A 75 2.72 -3.89 -8.17
N HIS A 76 2.71 -3.65 -9.48
CA HIS A 76 3.61 -2.69 -10.11
C HIS A 76 3.03 -1.29 -9.94
N VAL A 77 3.78 -0.40 -9.28
CA VAL A 77 3.31 0.94 -8.95
C VAL A 77 3.30 1.81 -10.20
N LYS A 78 2.15 2.43 -10.46
CA LYS A 78 1.96 3.40 -11.54
C LYS A 78 1.99 4.84 -11.04
N SER A 79 1.36 5.09 -9.89
CA SER A 79 1.39 6.41 -9.26
C SER A 79 1.10 6.30 -7.77
N VAL A 80 1.53 7.31 -7.02
CA VAL A 80 1.25 7.43 -5.59
C VAL A 80 0.84 8.87 -5.32
N ALA A 81 -0.27 9.05 -4.63
CA ALA A 81 -0.76 10.37 -4.23
C ALA A 81 -1.10 10.38 -2.75
N LEU A 82 -0.79 11.47 -2.07
CA LEU A 82 -1.23 11.69 -0.69
C LEU A 82 -2.65 12.25 -0.72
N ASP A 83 -3.46 11.93 0.30
CA ASP A 83 -4.76 12.57 0.42
C ASP A 83 -4.60 14.00 0.96
N CYS A 84 -5.73 14.71 1.11
CA CYS A 84 -5.70 16.15 1.39
C CYS A 84 -4.99 16.52 2.70
N ASP A 85 -5.03 15.64 3.71
CA ASP A 85 -4.39 15.88 5.01
C ASP A 85 -3.21 14.94 5.29
N GLY A 86 -2.86 14.08 4.34
CA GLY A 86 -1.65 13.26 4.44
C GLY A 86 -1.75 12.05 5.37
N ASP A 87 -2.95 11.63 5.77
CA ASP A 87 -3.11 10.45 6.63
C ASP A 87 -3.37 9.16 5.84
N ALA A 88 -3.51 9.27 4.53
CA ALA A 88 -3.66 8.11 3.63
C ALA A 88 -2.94 8.40 2.32
N VAL A 89 -2.53 7.32 1.65
CA VAL A 89 -1.95 7.39 0.30
C VAL A 89 -2.81 6.56 -0.65
N LEU A 90 -2.94 7.02 -1.88
CA LEU A 90 -3.55 6.26 -2.97
C LEU A 90 -2.44 5.71 -3.84
N VAL A 91 -2.33 4.39 -3.90
CA VAL A 91 -1.32 3.70 -4.70
C VAL A 91 -2.04 3.07 -5.89
N LYS A 92 -1.84 3.63 -7.07
CA LYS A 92 -2.36 3.04 -8.30
C LYS A 92 -1.33 2.06 -8.83
N VAL A 93 -1.77 0.84 -9.08
CA VAL A 93 -0.89 -0.28 -9.44
C VAL A 93 -1.43 -1.02 -10.65
N ASP A 94 -0.56 -1.78 -11.28
CA ASP A 94 -0.96 -2.87 -12.18
C ASP A 94 -0.81 -4.17 -11.38
N GLN A 95 -1.96 -4.72 -10.98
CA GLN A 95 -2.02 -5.92 -10.15
C GLN A 95 -1.99 -7.17 -11.03
N LEU A 96 -1.02 -8.04 -10.76
CA LEU A 96 -0.96 -9.37 -11.36
C LEU A 96 -1.61 -10.36 -10.39
N GLY A 97 -2.61 -11.13 -10.87
CA GLY A 97 -3.30 -12.11 -10.06
C GLY A 97 -4.23 -11.49 -9.02
N GLY A 98 -4.46 -12.20 -7.92
CA GLY A 98 -5.34 -11.75 -6.84
C GLY A 98 -4.64 -10.88 -5.81
N ALA A 99 -5.35 -9.93 -5.24
CA ALA A 99 -4.84 -9.10 -4.14
C ALA A 99 -4.98 -9.82 -2.81
N CYS A 100 -6.05 -10.61 -2.64
CA CYS A 100 -6.35 -11.29 -1.39
C CYS A 100 -5.60 -12.62 -1.28
N HIS A 101 -5.22 -12.99 -0.06
CA HIS A 101 -4.59 -14.30 0.20
C HIS A 101 -5.50 -15.49 -0.15
N THR A 102 -6.82 -15.26 -0.26
CA THR A 102 -7.78 -16.27 -0.72
C THR A 102 -7.73 -16.51 -2.23
N GLY A 103 -7.00 -15.68 -2.97
CA GLY A 103 -6.94 -15.72 -4.43
C GLY A 103 -7.95 -14.81 -5.12
N ASP A 104 -8.85 -14.16 -4.37
CA ASP A 104 -9.80 -13.20 -4.94
C ASP A 104 -9.07 -12.00 -5.55
N ARG A 105 -9.65 -11.44 -6.61
CA ARG A 105 -9.10 -10.27 -7.30
C ARG A 105 -8.93 -9.11 -6.35
N THR A 106 -9.93 -8.83 -5.50
CA THR A 106 -9.83 -7.81 -4.47
C THR A 106 -10.09 -8.41 -3.09
N CYS A 107 -9.60 -7.73 -2.06
CA CYS A 107 -9.87 -8.14 -0.67
C CYS A 107 -11.33 -7.93 -0.28
N PHE A 108 -12.10 -7.23 -1.10
CA PHE A 108 -13.50 -6.88 -0.81
C PHE A 108 -14.51 -7.79 -1.51
N ASP A 109 -14.06 -8.73 -2.36
CA ASP A 109 -14.96 -9.57 -3.17
C ASP A 109 -15.89 -10.42 -2.33
N ALA A 110 -15.38 -11.03 -1.26
CA ALA A 110 -16.14 -11.98 -0.44
C ALA A 110 -16.83 -11.35 0.76
N GLY A 111 -16.63 -10.06 1.00
CA GLY A 111 -17.05 -9.40 2.24
C GLY A 111 -18.27 -8.49 2.12
N THR A 112 -19.04 -8.60 1.03
CA THR A 112 -20.19 -7.72 0.82
C THR A 112 -21.23 -7.92 1.92
N VAL A 113 -21.60 -6.84 2.61
CA VAL A 113 -22.58 -6.87 3.72
C VAL A 113 -23.87 -6.14 3.39
N SER A 114 -23.93 -5.47 2.23
CA SER A 114 -25.15 -4.81 1.73
C SER A 114 -25.11 -4.83 0.20
N PRO A 115 -26.26 -4.74 -0.47
CA PRO A 115 -26.29 -4.67 -1.94
C PRO A 115 -25.67 -3.39 -2.48
#